data_e00e382cb18dc89a0a3b6d483b7b29a9
#
_entry.id   e00e382cb18dc89a0a3b6d483b7b29a9
#
_cell.length_a   1.000
_cell.length_b   1.000
_cell.length_c   1.000
_cell.angle_alpha   90.00
_cell.angle_beta   90.00
_cell.angle_gamma   90.00
#
_symmetry.space_group_name_H-M   'P 1'
#
loop_
_entity.id
_entity.type
_entity.pdbx_description
1 polymer ?
#
loop_
_entity_poly.entity_id
_entity_poly.type
_entity_poly.pdbx_seq_one_letter_code
_entity_poly.pdbx_strand_id
1 'polypeptide(L)'
;MIDEKQRSAGARPGKGSRERSADRPRRREPLPPSARLAASAALAGETPRADRLIEYLHRLQDEHGALFADHLAALAEALQLARAEVYEVASFYHHFDIVRAGEAAPPALTVRVCESLGCAMAGGVELAASLATRLGADVRVQRVPCVGRCDSAPVAVVGQKPVLHADADSVAAAVAGGERDEPLPDAIRFDAYRAAGGYRLWQAVRSGEIAGDTVIAALDAAGLRGLGGAGFPAARKWRTVAAQPAPRLMAVNIDEGEPGTFKDRHYLETDPHRFIEGMLIAAHVVGIDGIWIYIRDEYPALRRLLAGELDRVRAAWPDLSPIELRRGAGAYVCGEESAMIESIEGKRGMPRLRPPYVAEVGLFGRPTLEHNLETLWWVRDIVAPALAGGPDPFASRGRNGRKGLRSFSVSGRVLRPGVVVTDAGITLRELVDEHCGGMLPGHELYGYFPGGASGGMLPARLADVPLDFDTLGAYGCFIGSAAIVVFSQFDRARVLAENAMEFFAHESCGQCTPCRVGTAKAAELMKQPAWDAALLTELGTTMMDASICGLGQAAPNPMQSVLRFFPHEVGVAGENKEGAA
;
A
#
# COMPACT_ATOMS: atom_id res chain seq x y z
N MET A 1 24.92 5.48 -71.21
CA MET A 1 24.80 4.58 -72.41
C MET A 1 23.95 3.42 -71.91
N ILE A 2 22.60 3.50 -72.13
CA ILE A 2 21.86 2.83 -73.20
C ILE A 2 21.95 1.30 -72.94
N ASP A 3 20.88 0.57 -72.66
CA ASP A 3 19.83 0.26 -73.64
C ASP A 3 18.53 -0.25 -72.96
N GLU A 4 17.40 0.15 -73.51
CA GLU A 4 16.03 -0.30 -73.37
C GLU A 4 15.77 -1.64 -74.06
N LYS A 5 14.74 -2.32 -73.60
CA LYS A 5 13.74 -3.20 -74.25
C LYS A 5 13.74 -4.63 -73.69
N GLN A 6 12.66 -5.05 -73.08
CA GLN A 6 11.49 -5.57 -73.79
C GLN A 6 10.29 -5.77 -72.81
N ARG A 7 9.15 -5.22 -73.25
CA ARG A 7 7.83 -5.50 -72.66
C ARG A 7 7.36 -6.89 -73.12
N SER A 8 6.86 -7.69 -72.14
CA SER A 8 5.88 -8.72 -72.47
C SER A 8 4.66 -8.56 -71.57
N ALA A 9 3.50 -8.38 -72.17
CA ALA A 9 2.22 -8.26 -71.56
C ALA A 9 1.76 -9.61 -70.98
N GLY A 10 1.59 -9.71 -69.66
CA GLY A 10 0.92 -10.82 -68.98
C GLY A 10 -0.40 -10.34 -68.37
N ALA A 11 -1.49 -11.00 -68.73
CA ALA A 11 -2.87 -10.72 -68.38
C ALA A 11 -3.09 -10.59 -66.88
N ARG A 12 -3.88 -9.55 -66.46
CA ARG A 12 -4.42 -9.39 -65.12
C ARG A 12 -5.53 -10.44 -64.89
N PRO A 13 -5.47 -11.25 -63.82
CA PRO A 13 -6.62 -12.05 -63.43
C PRO A 13 -7.67 -11.13 -62.81
N GLY A 14 -8.94 -11.46 -63.06
CA GLY A 14 -10.10 -10.68 -62.74
C GLY A 14 -10.27 -10.34 -61.26
N LYS A 15 -10.86 -9.19 -61.02
CA LYS A 15 -11.39 -8.77 -59.70
C LYS A 15 -12.48 -9.74 -59.26
N GLY A 16 -12.12 -10.72 -58.43
CA GLY A 16 -13.06 -11.45 -57.61
C GLY A 16 -13.69 -10.46 -56.64
N SER A 17 -14.98 -10.24 -56.78
CA SER A 17 -15.80 -9.54 -55.81
C SER A 17 -15.66 -10.25 -54.45
N ARG A 18 -14.82 -9.73 -53.56
CA ARG A 18 -14.91 -10.08 -52.13
C ARG A 18 -16.24 -9.52 -51.65
N GLU A 19 -17.24 -10.37 -51.57
CA GLU A 19 -18.42 -10.12 -50.74
C GLU A 19 -17.90 -9.79 -49.35
N ARG A 20 -17.94 -8.51 -48.97
CA ARG A 20 -17.87 -8.09 -47.57
C ARG A 20 -19.12 -8.69 -46.95
N SER A 21 -18.99 -9.84 -46.28
CA SER A 21 -19.98 -10.25 -45.30
C SER A 21 -20.04 -9.11 -44.31
N ALA A 22 -21.09 -8.32 -44.40
CA ALA A 22 -21.45 -7.35 -43.38
C ALA A 22 -21.73 -8.20 -42.13
N ASP A 23 -20.68 -8.32 -41.31
CA ASP A 23 -20.81 -8.88 -39.96
C ASP A 23 -21.75 -7.91 -39.23
N ARG A 24 -23.05 -8.21 -39.32
CA ARG A 24 -24.07 -7.49 -38.55
C ARG A 24 -23.63 -7.61 -37.10
N PRO A 25 -23.51 -6.49 -36.33
CA PRO A 25 -23.16 -6.58 -34.93
C PRO A 25 -24.09 -7.60 -34.31
N ARG A 26 -23.53 -8.69 -33.78
CA ARG A 26 -24.32 -9.73 -33.06
C ARG A 26 -25.21 -8.98 -32.10
N ARG A 27 -26.55 -9.13 -32.22
CA ARG A 27 -27.47 -8.60 -31.21
C ARG A 27 -26.98 -9.11 -29.87
N ARG A 28 -26.61 -8.19 -28.97
CA ARG A 28 -26.22 -8.54 -27.61
C ARG A 28 -27.36 -9.37 -27.02
N GLU A 29 -27.07 -10.57 -26.59
CA GLU A 29 -28.04 -11.37 -25.84
C GLU A 29 -28.48 -10.56 -24.61
N PRO A 30 -29.79 -10.53 -24.30
CA PRO A 30 -30.28 -9.83 -23.13
C PRO A 30 -29.67 -10.45 -21.88
N LEU A 31 -29.22 -9.62 -20.95
CA LEU A 31 -28.65 -10.07 -19.69
C LEU A 31 -29.67 -10.88 -18.89
N PRO A 32 -29.25 -11.96 -18.24
CA PRO A 32 -30.11 -12.75 -17.35
C PRO A 32 -30.74 -11.87 -16.26
N PRO A 33 -32.02 -12.08 -15.90
CA PRO A 33 -32.65 -11.34 -14.80
C PRO A 33 -31.88 -11.45 -13.48
N SER A 34 -31.25 -12.59 -13.20
CA SER A 34 -30.40 -12.82 -12.03
C SER A 34 -29.21 -11.87 -11.96
N ALA A 35 -28.57 -11.57 -13.10
CA ALA A 35 -27.44 -10.63 -13.14
C ALA A 35 -27.87 -9.20 -12.81
N ARG A 36 -29.06 -8.78 -13.28
CA ARG A 36 -29.61 -7.46 -12.93
C ARG A 36 -30.00 -7.37 -11.46
N LEU A 37 -30.53 -8.47 -10.89
CA LEU A 37 -30.82 -8.53 -9.46
C LEU A 37 -29.54 -8.44 -8.63
N ALA A 38 -28.47 -9.15 -9.00
CA ALA A 38 -27.18 -9.07 -8.34
C ALA A 38 -26.60 -7.65 -8.38
N ALA A 39 -26.62 -6.99 -9.56
CA ALA A 39 -26.18 -5.61 -9.69
C ALA A 39 -27.02 -4.65 -8.83
N SER A 40 -28.35 -4.82 -8.80
CA SER A 40 -29.24 -4.01 -7.96
C SER A 40 -28.98 -4.21 -6.47
N ALA A 41 -28.73 -5.45 -6.04
CA ALA A 41 -28.34 -5.77 -4.66
C ALA A 41 -27.01 -5.12 -4.28
N ALA A 42 -26.02 -5.15 -5.18
CA ALA A 42 -24.72 -4.50 -4.96
C ALA A 42 -24.84 -2.98 -4.78
N LEU A 43 -25.82 -2.34 -5.43
CA LEU A 43 -26.11 -0.90 -5.22
C LEU A 43 -26.75 -0.62 -3.84
N ALA A 44 -27.30 -1.63 -3.15
CA ALA A 44 -27.87 -1.52 -1.81
C ALA A 44 -28.90 -0.38 -1.63
N GLY A 45 -29.68 -0.05 -2.68
CA GLY A 45 -30.65 1.04 -2.69
C GLY A 45 -30.05 2.44 -2.79
N GLU A 46 -28.74 2.57 -2.94
CA GLU A 46 -28.06 3.85 -3.14
C GLU A 46 -28.28 4.36 -4.57
N THR A 47 -28.23 5.68 -4.76
CA THR A 47 -28.14 6.26 -6.12
C THR A 47 -26.82 5.78 -6.74
N PRO A 48 -26.85 5.21 -7.97
CA PRO A 48 -25.64 4.72 -8.62
C PRO A 48 -24.60 5.84 -8.80
N ARG A 49 -23.36 5.58 -8.37
CA ARG A 49 -22.22 6.50 -8.46
C ARG A 49 -21.04 5.78 -9.10
N ALA A 50 -20.51 6.32 -10.20
CA ALA A 50 -19.37 5.72 -10.91
C ALA A 50 -18.11 5.66 -10.02
N ASP A 51 -17.88 6.65 -9.17
CA ASP A 51 -16.75 6.68 -8.23
C ASP A 51 -16.82 5.60 -7.14
N ARG A 52 -17.96 4.92 -6.97
CA ARG A 52 -18.12 3.78 -6.07
C ARG A 52 -18.06 2.42 -6.77
N LEU A 53 -17.55 2.37 -7.99
CA LEU A 53 -17.45 1.12 -8.76
C LEU A 53 -16.72 0.02 -7.97
N ILE A 54 -15.61 0.35 -7.29
CA ILE A 54 -14.81 -0.63 -6.55
C ILE A 54 -15.59 -1.21 -5.37
N GLU A 55 -16.35 -0.39 -4.64
CA GLU A 55 -17.23 -0.85 -3.56
C GLU A 55 -18.33 -1.79 -4.06
N TYR A 56 -18.90 -1.51 -5.23
CA TYR A 56 -19.91 -2.40 -5.85
C TYR A 56 -19.30 -3.72 -6.31
N LEU A 57 -18.07 -3.70 -6.85
CA LEU A 57 -17.33 -4.91 -7.20
C LEU A 57 -17.04 -5.76 -5.94
N HIS A 58 -16.64 -5.14 -4.83
CA HIS A 58 -16.48 -5.84 -3.56
C HIS A 58 -17.77 -6.51 -3.10
N ARG A 59 -18.91 -5.79 -3.12
CA ARG A 59 -20.21 -6.37 -2.73
C ARG A 59 -20.61 -7.55 -3.60
N LEU A 60 -20.37 -7.47 -4.92
CA LEU A 60 -20.63 -8.60 -5.84
C LEU A 60 -19.72 -9.79 -5.51
N GLN A 61 -18.43 -9.59 -5.28
CA GLN A 61 -17.53 -10.68 -4.97
C GLN A 61 -17.76 -11.27 -3.57
N ASP A 62 -18.01 -10.42 -2.57
CA ASP A 62 -18.30 -10.86 -1.19
C ASP A 62 -19.58 -11.74 -1.15
N GLU A 63 -20.61 -11.43 -1.98
CA GLU A 63 -21.87 -12.16 -2.04
C GLU A 63 -21.78 -13.44 -2.88
N HIS A 64 -21.06 -13.39 -4.01
CA HIS A 64 -21.09 -14.47 -5.01
C HIS A 64 -19.78 -15.27 -5.08
N GLY A 65 -18.76 -14.92 -4.30
CA GLY A 65 -17.45 -15.57 -4.27
C GLY A 65 -16.54 -15.22 -5.45
N ALA A 66 -17.07 -14.55 -6.49
CA ALA A 66 -16.33 -14.08 -7.67
C ALA A 66 -17.14 -13.03 -8.44
N LEU A 67 -16.49 -12.34 -9.39
CA LEU A 67 -17.11 -11.41 -10.33
C LEU A 67 -17.47 -12.13 -11.64
N PHE A 68 -18.73 -12.47 -11.83
CA PHE A 68 -19.20 -13.10 -13.07
C PHE A 68 -19.37 -12.07 -14.19
N ALA A 69 -19.01 -12.42 -15.42
CA ALA A 69 -19.07 -11.54 -16.58
C ALA A 69 -20.45 -10.88 -16.77
N ASP A 70 -21.54 -11.60 -16.52
CA ASP A 70 -22.91 -11.08 -16.62
C ASP A 70 -23.22 -10.07 -15.49
N HIS A 71 -22.70 -10.29 -14.27
CA HIS A 71 -22.82 -9.34 -13.17
C HIS A 71 -22.10 -8.03 -13.49
N LEU A 72 -20.87 -8.11 -14.04
CA LEU A 72 -20.12 -6.93 -14.47
C LEU A 72 -20.85 -6.16 -15.58
N ALA A 73 -21.45 -6.89 -16.54
CA ALA A 73 -22.21 -6.26 -17.61
C ALA A 73 -23.50 -5.59 -17.10
N ALA A 74 -24.18 -6.19 -16.11
CA ALA A 74 -25.37 -5.61 -15.47
C ALA A 74 -25.01 -4.38 -14.62
N LEU A 75 -23.89 -4.43 -13.89
CA LEU A 75 -23.38 -3.30 -13.12
C LEU A 75 -23.00 -2.13 -14.05
N ALA A 76 -22.38 -2.40 -15.21
CA ALA A 76 -22.08 -1.39 -16.21
C ALA A 76 -23.35 -0.68 -16.73
N GLU A 77 -24.43 -1.44 -16.99
CA GLU A 77 -25.74 -0.87 -17.39
C GLU A 77 -26.31 0.02 -16.26
N ALA A 78 -26.23 -0.43 -15.00
CA ALA A 78 -26.77 0.32 -13.85
C ALA A 78 -26.00 1.62 -13.58
N LEU A 79 -24.67 1.63 -13.79
CA LEU A 79 -23.80 2.79 -13.60
C LEU A 79 -23.70 3.69 -14.85
N GLN A 80 -24.29 3.29 -15.98
CA GLN A 80 -24.17 3.96 -17.28
C GLN A 80 -22.71 4.07 -17.77
N LEU A 81 -21.88 3.07 -17.43
CA LEU A 81 -20.49 2.95 -17.86
C LEU A 81 -20.36 1.98 -19.05
N ALA A 82 -19.28 2.10 -19.81
CA ALA A 82 -18.96 1.08 -20.80
C ALA A 82 -18.58 -0.25 -20.12
N ARG A 83 -19.02 -1.39 -20.69
CA ARG A 83 -18.65 -2.73 -20.16
C ARG A 83 -17.13 -2.91 -20.10
N ALA A 84 -16.38 -2.36 -21.07
CA ALA A 84 -14.93 -2.40 -21.07
C ALA A 84 -14.34 -1.63 -19.89
N GLU A 85 -14.90 -0.50 -19.52
CA GLU A 85 -14.47 0.33 -18.39
C GLU A 85 -14.65 -0.40 -17.06
N VAL A 86 -15.82 -1.01 -16.83
CA VAL A 86 -16.04 -1.83 -15.63
C VAL A 86 -15.11 -3.04 -15.58
N TYR A 87 -14.90 -3.71 -16.73
CA TYR A 87 -14.01 -4.86 -16.81
C TYR A 87 -12.54 -4.48 -16.58
N GLU A 88 -12.06 -3.36 -17.13
CA GLU A 88 -10.67 -2.93 -16.94
C GLU A 88 -10.38 -2.55 -15.48
N VAL A 89 -11.36 -1.95 -14.77
CA VAL A 89 -11.23 -1.68 -13.34
C VAL A 89 -11.24 -2.99 -12.55
N ALA A 90 -12.19 -3.88 -12.79
CA ALA A 90 -12.26 -5.17 -12.11
C ALA A 90 -10.98 -6.01 -12.31
N SER A 91 -10.42 -6.04 -13.53
CA SER A 91 -9.22 -6.82 -13.85
C SER A 91 -7.90 -6.19 -13.40
N PHE A 92 -7.91 -4.93 -13.00
CA PHE A 92 -6.73 -4.22 -12.52
C PHE A 92 -6.36 -4.62 -11.08
N TYR A 93 -7.33 -4.88 -10.24
CA TYR A 93 -7.13 -5.15 -8.82
C TYR A 93 -7.02 -6.65 -8.54
N HIS A 94 -5.93 -7.07 -7.88
CA HIS A 94 -5.63 -8.48 -7.60
C HIS A 94 -6.62 -9.17 -6.64
N HIS A 95 -7.40 -8.39 -5.90
CA HIS A 95 -8.43 -8.91 -5.02
C HIS A 95 -9.57 -9.58 -5.78
N PHE A 96 -9.86 -9.16 -7.01
CA PHE A 96 -11.03 -9.60 -7.75
C PHE A 96 -10.76 -10.83 -8.62
N ASP A 97 -11.62 -11.84 -8.45
CA ASP A 97 -11.64 -13.05 -9.25
C ASP A 97 -12.71 -12.93 -10.35
N ILE A 98 -12.31 -12.78 -11.60
CA ILE A 98 -13.23 -12.66 -12.73
C ILE A 98 -13.49 -14.02 -13.35
N VAL A 99 -14.77 -14.44 -13.40
CA VAL A 99 -15.24 -15.68 -14.03
C VAL A 99 -15.92 -15.36 -15.34
N ARG A 100 -15.35 -15.84 -16.44
CA ARG A 100 -15.91 -15.67 -17.79
C ARG A 100 -16.95 -16.75 -18.09
N ALA A 101 -17.73 -16.54 -19.15
CA ALA A 101 -18.72 -17.51 -19.58
C ALA A 101 -18.05 -18.87 -19.87
N GLY A 102 -18.53 -19.93 -19.22
CA GLY A 102 -18.02 -21.30 -19.35
C GLY A 102 -16.81 -21.62 -18.45
N GLU A 103 -16.29 -20.67 -17.69
CA GLU A 103 -15.26 -20.92 -16.67
C GLU A 103 -15.90 -21.36 -15.34
N ALA A 104 -15.21 -22.24 -14.60
CA ALA A 104 -15.63 -22.62 -13.25
C ALA A 104 -15.28 -21.53 -12.25
N ALA A 105 -16.19 -21.27 -11.32
CA ALA A 105 -15.90 -20.39 -10.18
C ALA A 105 -14.79 -21.00 -9.30
N PRO A 106 -13.98 -20.15 -8.62
CA PRO A 106 -13.02 -20.64 -7.64
C PRO A 106 -13.74 -21.36 -6.49
N PRO A 107 -13.05 -22.24 -5.75
CA PRO A 107 -13.59 -22.82 -4.52
C PRO A 107 -14.12 -21.74 -3.58
N ALA A 108 -15.19 -22.08 -2.84
CA ALA A 108 -15.85 -21.15 -1.93
C ALA A 108 -14.94 -20.61 -0.81
N LEU A 109 -13.88 -21.35 -0.48
CA LEU A 109 -12.89 -20.94 0.51
C LEU A 109 -11.52 -20.75 -0.14
N THR A 110 -10.93 -19.57 0.11
CA THR A 110 -9.54 -19.27 -0.22
C THR A 110 -8.72 -19.11 1.05
N VAL A 111 -7.60 -19.81 1.11
CA VAL A 111 -6.53 -19.60 2.08
C VAL A 111 -5.41 -18.83 1.40
N ARG A 112 -5.17 -17.60 1.86
CA ARG A 112 -4.09 -16.73 1.34
C ARG A 112 -2.87 -16.86 2.23
N VAL A 113 -1.72 -17.21 1.66
CA VAL A 113 -0.45 -17.34 2.39
C VAL A 113 0.49 -16.23 1.98
N CYS A 114 0.92 -15.41 2.94
CA CYS A 114 1.85 -14.32 2.70
C CYS A 114 3.23 -14.86 2.33
N GLU A 115 3.82 -14.33 1.24
CA GLU A 115 5.16 -14.71 0.76
C GLU A 115 6.17 -13.56 0.75
N SER A 116 5.80 -12.40 1.33
CA SER A 116 6.71 -11.25 1.40
C SER A 116 7.77 -11.43 2.49
N LEU A 117 8.85 -10.68 2.38
CA LEU A 117 10.11 -10.71 3.14
C LEU A 117 10.07 -11.45 4.49
N GLY A 118 9.35 -10.93 5.50
CA GLY A 118 9.30 -11.55 6.83
C GLY A 118 8.67 -12.95 6.83
N CYS A 119 7.58 -13.15 6.07
CA CYS A 119 6.93 -14.46 5.96
C CYS A 119 7.76 -15.44 5.13
N ALA A 120 8.43 -14.98 4.06
CA ALA A 120 9.36 -15.81 3.29
C ALA A 120 10.51 -16.32 4.15
N MET A 121 11.15 -15.44 4.93
CA MET A 121 12.19 -15.85 5.91
C MET A 121 11.67 -16.83 6.96
N ALA A 122 10.40 -16.76 7.33
CA ALA A 122 9.77 -17.63 8.33
C ALA A 122 9.16 -18.93 7.74
N GLY A 123 9.39 -19.25 6.45
CA GLY A 123 8.92 -20.49 5.83
C GLY A 123 7.54 -20.39 5.17
N GLY A 124 7.08 -19.18 4.83
CA GLY A 124 5.76 -18.97 4.19
C GLY A 124 5.62 -19.65 2.83
N VAL A 125 6.70 -19.74 2.07
CA VAL A 125 6.71 -20.39 0.74
C VAL A 125 6.48 -21.91 0.88
N GLU A 126 7.18 -22.54 1.82
CA GLU A 126 7.04 -23.96 2.15
C GLU A 126 5.67 -24.27 2.73
N LEU A 127 5.16 -23.37 3.58
CA LEU A 127 3.80 -23.46 4.13
C LEU A 127 2.76 -23.49 3.00
N ALA A 128 2.83 -22.56 2.04
CA ALA A 128 1.90 -22.52 0.91
C ALA A 128 1.91 -23.83 0.10
N ALA A 129 3.10 -24.39 -0.18
CA ALA A 129 3.25 -25.64 -0.91
C ALA A 129 2.65 -26.84 -0.12
N SER A 130 2.89 -26.90 1.20
CA SER A 130 2.33 -27.92 2.08
C SER A 130 0.80 -27.85 2.13
N LEU A 131 0.23 -26.66 2.29
CA LEU A 131 -1.21 -26.45 2.37
C LEU A 131 -1.94 -26.81 1.07
N ALA A 132 -1.34 -26.53 -0.09
CA ALA A 132 -1.92 -26.89 -1.39
C ALA A 132 -2.15 -28.39 -1.53
N THR A 133 -1.29 -29.22 -0.91
CA THR A 133 -1.46 -30.67 -0.90
C THR A 133 -2.44 -31.12 0.19
N ARG A 134 -2.41 -30.47 1.35
CA ARG A 134 -3.14 -30.92 2.55
C ARG A 134 -4.63 -30.57 2.54
N LEU A 135 -5.02 -29.40 2.02
CA LEU A 135 -6.40 -28.90 2.08
C LEU A 135 -7.31 -29.43 0.98
N GLY A 136 -6.76 -30.12 -0.02
CA GLY A 136 -7.53 -30.70 -1.13
C GLY A 136 -8.08 -29.66 -2.11
N ALA A 137 -8.90 -30.12 -3.07
CA ALA A 137 -9.39 -29.31 -4.19
C ALA A 137 -10.51 -28.32 -3.82
N ASP A 138 -11.17 -28.53 -2.68
CA ASP A 138 -12.31 -27.71 -2.25
C ASP A 138 -11.85 -26.38 -1.58
N VAL A 139 -10.55 -26.23 -1.34
CA VAL A 139 -9.94 -25.05 -0.77
C VAL A 139 -8.85 -24.53 -1.70
N ARG A 140 -8.99 -23.29 -2.16
CA ARG A 140 -7.95 -22.64 -2.95
C ARG A 140 -6.84 -22.13 -2.02
N VAL A 141 -5.59 -22.55 -2.24
CA VAL A 141 -4.41 -21.96 -1.60
C VAL A 141 -3.79 -20.97 -2.56
N GLN A 142 -3.71 -19.72 -2.14
CA GLN A 142 -3.17 -18.61 -2.94
C GLN A 142 -2.00 -17.96 -2.21
N ARG A 143 -0.88 -17.82 -2.92
CA ARG A 143 0.26 -17.01 -2.46
C ARG A 143 -0.08 -15.54 -2.69
N VAL A 144 0.17 -14.69 -1.70
CA VAL A 144 -0.20 -13.27 -1.74
C VAL A 144 0.94 -12.40 -1.22
N PRO A 145 0.99 -11.12 -1.63
CA PRO A 145 1.86 -10.11 -1.04
C PRO A 145 1.61 -9.90 0.45
N CYS A 146 2.31 -8.92 1.04
CA CYS A 146 2.25 -8.64 2.47
C CYS A 146 0.83 -8.31 2.95
N VAL A 147 0.36 -9.04 3.95
CA VAL A 147 -0.94 -8.85 4.62
C VAL A 147 -0.87 -7.94 5.86
N GLY A 148 0.26 -7.24 6.06
CA GLY A 148 0.44 -6.25 7.14
C GLY A 148 0.55 -6.83 8.55
N ARG A 149 1.02 -8.09 8.70
CA ARG A 149 1.19 -8.76 10.01
C ARG A 149 2.58 -9.39 10.15
N CYS A 150 3.61 -8.61 9.75
CA CYS A 150 4.99 -9.09 9.70
C CYS A 150 5.59 -9.37 11.09
N ASP A 151 5.01 -8.79 12.14
CA ASP A 151 5.31 -9.08 13.55
C ASP A 151 4.94 -10.50 13.98
N SER A 152 4.13 -11.21 13.22
CA SER A 152 3.61 -12.54 13.56
C SER A 152 3.83 -13.56 12.44
N ALA A 153 4.92 -13.38 11.68
CA ALA A 153 5.28 -14.24 10.55
C ALA A 153 5.58 -15.71 10.99
N PRO A 154 5.29 -16.73 10.14
CA PRO A 154 4.58 -16.63 8.88
C PRO A 154 3.06 -16.45 9.09
N VAL A 155 2.36 -15.89 8.10
CA VAL A 155 0.92 -15.59 8.21
C VAL A 155 0.16 -16.22 7.05
N ALA A 156 -0.96 -16.87 7.38
CA ALA A 156 -1.98 -17.26 6.43
C ALA A 156 -3.32 -16.58 6.78
N VAL A 157 -4.19 -16.36 5.80
CA VAL A 157 -5.51 -15.77 6.00
C VAL A 157 -6.56 -16.73 5.47
N VAL A 158 -7.44 -17.21 6.36
CA VAL A 158 -8.55 -18.13 6.04
C VAL A 158 -9.83 -17.31 5.92
N GLY A 159 -10.30 -17.10 4.68
CA GLY A 159 -11.34 -16.10 4.42
C GLY A 159 -10.82 -14.69 4.71
N GLN A 160 -11.27 -14.07 5.81
CA GLN A 160 -10.80 -12.79 6.34
C GLN A 160 -10.09 -12.93 7.70
N LYS A 161 -9.96 -14.14 8.24
CA LYS A 161 -9.35 -14.40 9.55
C LYS A 161 -7.86 -14.71 9.41
N PRO A 162 -6.95 -13.90 9.95
CA PRO A 162 -5.53 -14.21 9.95
C PRO A 162 -5.21 -15.34 10.92
N VAL A 163 -4.33 -16.25 10.51
CA VAL A 163 -3.67 -17.25 11.33
C VAL A 163 -2.23 -16.77 11.49
N LEU A 164 -1.90 -16.39 12.71
CA LEU A 164 -0.59 -15.84 13.08
C LEU A 164 0.37 -16.98 13.44
N HIS A 165 1.67 -16.80 13.18
CA HIS A 165 2.69 -17.84 13.37
C HIS A 165 2.24 -19.17 12.73
N ALA A 166 1.70 -19.07 11.51
CA ALA A 166 0.98 -20.12 10.84
C ALA A 166 1.86 -21.33 10.52
N ASP A 167 1.36 -22.51 10.82
CA ASP A 167 1.85 -23.79 10.33
C ASP A 167 0.71 -24.57 9.64
N ALA A 168 1.02 -25.70 9.05
CA ALA A 168 0.04 -26.49 8.33
C ALA A 168 -1.09 -27.02 9.22
N ASP A 169 -0.83 -27.25 10.51
CA ASP A 169 -1.82 -27.77 11.47
C ASP A 169 -2.77 -26.65 11.91
N SER A 170 -2.26 -25.50 12.30
CA SER A 170 -3.05 -24.35 12.73
C SER A 170 -3.94 -23.82 11.60
N VAL A 171 -3.45 -23.79 10.36
CA VAL A 171 -4.26 -23.39 9.20
C VAL A 171 -5.34 -24.42 8.90
N ALA A 172 -5.02 -25.73 8.93
CA ALA A 172 -6.02 -26.78 8.72
C ALA A 172 -7.10 -26.75 9.82
N ALA A 173 -6.72 -26.51 11.07
CA ALA A 173 -7.66 -26.34 12.18
C ALA A 173 -8.56 -25.12 11.98
N ALA A 174 -8.01 -23.98 11.53
CA ALA A 174 -8.79 -22.79 11.21
C ALA A 174 -9.78 -23.03 10.05
N VAL A 175 -9.36 -23.78 9.03
CA VAL A 175 -10.25 -24.19 7.92
C VAL A 175 -11.40 -25.06 8.43
N ALA A 176 -11.11 -26.07 9.27
CA ALA A 176 -12.12 -26.96 9.84
C ALA A 176 -13.05 -26.25 10.85
N GLY A 177 -12.54 -25.28 11.59
CA GLY A 177 -13.28 -24.52 12.61
C GLY A 177 -14.40 -23.63 12.05
N GLY A 178 -14.37 -23.30 10.78
CA GLY A 178 -15.44 -22.57 10.09
C GLY A 178 -15.49 -21.07 10.33
N GLU A 179 -14.73 -20.53 11.28
CA GLU A 179 -14.63 -19.08 11.50
C GLU A 179 -13.84 -18.41 10.36
N ARG A 180 -14.45 -17.38 9.75
CA ARG A 180 -13.89 -16.70 8.57
C ARG A 180 -13.61 -15.23 8.80
N ASP A 181 -14.16 -14.65 9.86
CA ASP A 181 -14.03 -13.23 10.17
C ASP A 181 -13.01 -12.99 11.28
N GLU A 182 -12.22 -11.95 11.09
CA GLU A 182 -11.33 -11.43 12.13
C GLU A 182 -12.16 -10.72 13.21
N PRO A 183 -11.97 -10.99 14.51
CA PRO A 183 -12.65 -10.26 15.58
C PRO A 183 -12.20 -8.80 15.62
N LEU A 184 -13.09 -7.90 16.13
CA LEU A 184 -12.71 -6.51 16.34
C LEU A 184 -11.64 -6.42 17.46
N PRO A 185 -10.61 -5.58 17.28
CA PRO A 185 -9.61 -5.36 18.33
C PRO A 185 -10.21 -4.63 19.55
N ASP A 186 -9.56 -4.78 20.70
CA ASP A 186 -9.88 -4.06 21.93
C ASP A 186 -9.25 -2.66 21.92
N ALA A 187 -9.75 -1.80 21.02
CA ALA A 187 -9.30 -0.43 20.86
C ALA A 187 -10.07 0.53 21.78
N ILE A 188 -9.48 1.67 22.09
CA ILE A 188 -10.17 2.76 22.78
C ILE A 188 -11.33 3.25 21.90
N ARG A 189 -12.56 3.14 22.42
CA ARG A 189 -13.81 3.52 21.73
C ARG A 189 -14.19 4.98 22.01
N PHE A 190 -15.11 5.51 21.20
CA PHE A 190 -15.55 6.91 21.24
C PHE A 190 -15.85 7.43 22.64
N ASP A 191 -16.66 6.71 23.44
CA ASP A 191 -17.08 7.17 24.77
C ASP A 191 -15.90 7.21 25.76
N ALA A 192 -15.04 6.18 25.74
CA ALA A 192 -13.83 6.13 26.57
C ALA A 192 -12.85 7.24 26.20
N TYR A 193 -12.64 7.47 24.91
CA TYR A 193 -11.76 8.54 24.41
C TYR A 193 -12.27 9.93 24.85
N ARG A 194 -13.57 10.19 24.73
CA ARG A 194 -14.18 11.44 25.19
C ARG A 194 -14.08 11.61 26.71
N ALA A 195 -14.34 10.56 27.48
CA ALA A 195 -14.21 10.60 28.94
C ALA A 195 -12.78 10.94 29.39
N ALA A 196 -11.78 10.49 28.65
CA ALA A 196 -10.36 10.83 28.84
C ALA A 196 -9.97 12.24 28.35
N GLY A 197 -10.93 13.04 27.87
CA GLY A 197 -10.68 14.41 27.39
C GLY A 197 -10.42 14.53 25.91
N GLY A 198 -10.62 13.47 25.15
CA GLY A 198 -10.54 13.48 23.69
C GLY A 198 -11.53 14.44 23.04
N TYR A 199 -11.19 14.92 21.86
CA TYR A 199 -11.89 15.91 21.04
C TYR A 199 -12.00 17.33 21.63
N ARG A 200 -11.45 17.60 22.83
CA ARG A 200 -11.44 18.96 23.41
C ARG A 200 -10.61 19.92 22.59
N LEU A 201 -9.44 19.47 22.13
CA LEU A 201 -8.57 20.29 21.29
C LEU A 201 -9.26 20.63 19.97
N TRP A 202 -9.84 19.63 19.30
CA TRP A 202 -10.59 19.88 18.07
C TRP A 202 -11.77 20.85 18.29
N GLN A 203 -12.52 20.71 19.39
CA GLN A 203 -13.62 21.63 19.71
C GLN A 203 -13.11 23.07 19.92
N ALA A 204 -11.98 23.27 20.59
CA ALA A 204 -11.36 24.58 20.79
C ALA A 204 -10.88 25.20 19.46
N VAL A 205 -10.30 24.38 18.56
CA VAL A 205 -9.94 24.83 17.22
C VAL A 205 -11.19 25.19 16.40
N ARG A 206 -12.21 24.35 16.45
CA ARG A 206 -13.47 24.55 15.74
C ARG A 206 -14.24 25.78 16.18
N SER A 207 -14.24 26.08 17.48
CA SER A 207 -14.91 27.29 18.04
C SER A 207 -14.15 28.58 17.75
N GLY A 208 -12.91 28.51 17.26
CA GLY A 208 -12.03 29.65 17.05
C GLY A 208 -11.32 30.12 18.34
N GLU A 209 -11.44 29.41 19.47
CA GLU A 209 -10.63 29.61 20.66
C GLU A 209 -9.14 29.45 20.37
N ILE A 210 -8.83 28.50 19.49
CA ILE A 210 -7.49 28.27 18.96
C ILE A 210 -7.50 28.57 17.45
N ALA A 211 -6.71 29.59 17.04
CA ALA A 211 -6.61 29.97 15.65
C ALA A 211 -5.90 28.89 14.82
N GLY A 212 -6.33 28.68 13.56
CA GLY A 212 -5.72 27.72 12.65
C GLY A 212 -4.23 27.98 12.39
N ASP A 213 -3.82 29.24 12.29
CA ASP A 213 -2.41 29.62 12.12
C ASP A 213 -1.55 29.18 13.31
N THR A 214 -2.10 29.18 14.53
CA THR A 214 -1.43 28.69 15.74
C THR A 214 -1.18 27.18 15.65
N VAL A 215 -2.16 26.43 15.15
CA VAL A 215 -2.01 24.98 14.91
C VAL A 215 -0.91 24.72 13.88
N ILE A 216 -0.93 25.42 12.74
CA ILE A 216 0.09 25.26 11.70
C ILE A 216 1.47 25.65 12.22
N ALA A 217 1.58 26.72 13.03
CA ALA A 217 2.84 27.14 13.62
C ALA A 217 3.41 26.09 14.60
N ALA A 218 2.55 25.44 15.41
CA ALA A 218 2.96 24.35 16.30
C ALA A 218 3.53 23.16 15.52
N LEU A 219 2.86 22.73 14.44
CA LEU A 219 3.33 21.64 13.57
C LEU A 219 4.66 21.97 12.87
N ASP A 220 4.84 23.23 12.47
CA ASP A 220 6.07 23.71 11.82
C ASP A 220 7.23 23.73 12.83
N ALA A 221 7.00 24.27 14.01
CA ALA A 221 7.97 24.30 15.12
C ALA A 221 8.38 22.88 15.56
N ALA A 222 7.43 21.95 15.61
CA ALA A 222 7.70 20.54 15.90
C ALA A 222 8.48 19.84 14.78
N GLY A 223 8.44 20.37 13.56
CA GLY A 223 9.09 19.78 12.40
C GLY A 223 8.41 18.50 11.93
N LEU A 224 7.07 18.37 12.10
CA LEU A 224 6.34 17.19 11.65
C LEU A 224 6.43 17.04 10.14
N ARG A 225 6.91 15.87 9.71
CA ARG A 225 6.99 15.47 8.29
C ARG A 225 5.93 14.40 8.00
N GLY A 226 5.56 14.22 6.74
CA GLY A 226 4.69 13.14 6.31
C GLY A 226 5.31 11.78 6.60
N LEU A 227 4.63 10.95 7.39
CA LEU A 227 5.13 9.67 7.91
C LEU A 227 4.71 8.45 7.06
N GLY A 228 4.08 8.71 5.91
CA GLY A 228 3.76 7.68 4.91
C GLY A 228 4.92 7.27 3.99
N GLY A 229 6.09 7.92 4.11
CA GLY A 229 7.29 7.56 3.34
C GLY A 229 8.03 8.74 2.70
N ALA A 230 7.34 9.70 2.08
CA ALA A 230 7.97 10.81 1.34
C ALA A 230 8.58 11.92 2.22
N GLY A 231 8.17 12.01 3.48
CA GLY A 231 8.75 12.96 4.43
C GLY A 231 8.53 14.44 4.12
N PHE A 232 7.49 14.82 3.38
CA PHE A 232 7.19 16.22 3.08
C PHE A 232 6.71 16.97 4.34
N PRO A 233 7.14 18.23 4.62
CA PRO A 233 6.73 18.97 5.82
C PRO A 233 5.21 19.17 5.89
N ALA A 234 4.57 18.68 6.97
CA ALA A 234 3.11 18.70 7.13
C ALA A 234 2.54 20.12 7.14
N ALA A 235 3.13 21.04 7.92
CA ALA A 235 2.70 22.43 8.00
C ALA A 235 2.75 23.14 6.63
N ARG A 236 3.79 22.86 5.82
CA ARG A 236 3.89 23.41 4.45
C ARG A 236 2.77 22.86 3.56
N LYS A 237 2.46 21.54 3.63
CA LYS A 237 1.37 20.93 2.86
C LYS A 237 0.04 21.58 3.22
N TRP A 238 -0.24 21.82 4.51
CA TRP A 238 -1.47 22.48 4.97
C TRP A 238 -1.60 23.90 4.41
N ARG A 239 -0.54 24.73 4.53
CA ARG A 239 -0.52 26.09 3.96
C ARG A 239 -0.75 26.08 2.44
N THR A 240 -0.12 25.15 1.74
CA THR A 240 -0.25 25.03 0.28
C THR A 240 -1.69 24.75 -0.14
N VAL A 241 -2.37 23.79 0.52
CA VAL A 241 -3.75 23.44 0.18
C VAL A 241 -4.72 24.52 0.66
N ALA A 242 -4.51 25.10 1.87
CA ALA A 242 -5.36 26.18 2.38
C ALA A 242 -5.36 27.44 1.47
N ALA A 243 -4.27 27.66 0.75
CA ALA A 243 -4.16 28.77 -0.21
C ALA A 243 -4.89 28.50 -1.55
N GLN A 244 -5.32 27.28 -1.81
CA GLN A 244 -6.06 26.93 -3.03
C GLN A 244 -7.55 27.33 -2.94
N PRO A 245 -8.24 27.52 -4.07
CA PRO A 245 -9.67 27.84 -4.07
C PRO A 245 -10.50 26.66 -3.52
N ALA A 246 -11.60 26.98 -2.81
CA ALA A 246 -12.59 26.00 -2.40
C ALA A 246 -13.44 25.53 -3.62
N PRO A 247 -14.10 24.36 -3.57
CA PRO A 247 -14.03 23.38 -2.48
C PRO A 247 -12.70 22.64 -2.46
N ARG A 248 -12.17 22.41 -1.24
CA ARG A 248 -10.96 21.63 -0.99
C ARG A 248 -11.33 20.29 -0.38
N LEU A 249 -10.63 19.24 -0.75
CA LEU A 249 -10.92 17.87 -0.30
C LEU A 249 -9.75 17.30 0.52
N MET A 250 -10.02 16.22 1.24
CA MET A 250 -9.00 15.49 1.99
C MET A 250 -9.05 14.00 1.64
N ALA A 251 -7.89 13.44 1.38
CA ALA A 251 -7.69 12.00 1.22
C ALA A 251 -6.75 11.48 2.32
N VAL A 252 -7.22 10.51 3.09
CA VAL A 252 -6.43 9.87 4.15
C VAL A 252 -5.97 8.50 3.67
N ASN A 253 -4.66 8.32 3.66
CA ASN A 253 -4.02 7.11 3.18
C ASN A 253 -3.77 6.13 4.33
N ILE A 254 -4.50 4.99 4.29
CA ILE A 254 -4.30 3.82 5.14
C ILE A 254 -4.07 2.57 4.24
N ASP A 255 -3.51 2.78 3.05
CA ASP A 255 -3.08 1.70 2.16
C ASP A 255 -1.65 1.26 2.52
N GLU A 256 -1.52 0.64 3.67
CA GLU A 256 -0.26 0.21 4.26
C GLU A 256 0.27 -1.06 3.58
N GLY A 257 0.59 -0.97 2.29
CA GLY A 257 0.97 -2.10 1.43
C GLY A 257 2.46 -2.43 1.39
N GLU A 258 3.34 -1.58 1.91
CA GLU A 258 4.79 -1.78 1.90
C GLU A 258 5.19 -3.01 2.73
N PRO A 259 5.89 -4.02 2.14
CA PRO A 259 6.34 -5.20 2.88
C PRO A 259 7.20 -4.83 4.10
N GLY A 260 6.77 -5.26 5.27
CA GLY A 260 7.40 -4.94 6.55
C GLY A 260 6.70 -3.84 7.34
N THR A 261 5.73 -3.10 6.75
CA THR A 261 5.02 -2.00 7.41
C THR A 261 3.71 -2.49 8.04
N PHE A 262 3.45 -2.11 9.31
CA PHE A 262 2.20 -2.40 10.04
C PHE A 262 1.94 -1.42 11.21
N LYS A 263 2.49 -0.21 11.13
CA LYS A 263 2.34 0.84 12.16
C LYS A 263 0.95 1.47 12.16
N ASP A 264 0.33 1.65 10.99
CA ASP A 264 -1.02 2.23 10.88
C ASP A 264 -2.05 1.25 11.44
N ARG A 265 -1.86 -0.07 11.20
CA ARG A 265 -2.61 -1.12 11.88
C ARG A 265 -2.54 -0.99 13.40
N HIS A 266 -1.34 -0.86 13.96
CA HIS A 266 -1.12 -0.72 15.39
C HIS A 266 -1.88 0.46 15.99
N TYR A 267 -1.87 1.61 15.33
CA TYR A 267 -2.59 2.79 15.79
C TYR A 267 -4.11 2.62 15.77
N LEU A 268 -4.64 1.99 14.74
CA LEU A 268 -6.08 1.68 14.68
C LEU A 268 -6.50 0.61 15.71
N GLU A 269 -5.65 -0.38 15.96
CA GLU A 269 -5.90 -1.42 16.97
C GLU A 269 -5.86 -0.87 18.41
N THR A 270 -5.20 0.25 18.65
CA THR A 270 -5.03 0.83 19.98
C THR A 270 -5.98 2.00 20.24
N ASP A 271 -5.91 3.08 19.46
CA ASP A 271 -6.71 4.31 19.68
C ASP A 271 -7.02 5.01 18.34
N PRO A 272 -8.04 4.59 17.59
CA PRO A 272 -8.41 5.21 16.33
C PRO A 272 -8.85 6.68 16.48
N HIS A 273 -9.27 7.11 17.68
CA HIS A 273 -9.82 8.43 17.88
C HIS A 273 -8.75 9.54 17.90
N ARG A 274 -7.51 9.23 18.25
CA ARG A 274 -6.40 10.20 18.09
C ARG A 274 -6.21 10.59 16.63
N PHE A 275 -6.21 9.60 15.75
CA PHE A 275 -6.17 9.82 14.31
C PHE A 275 -7.38 10.64 13.83
N ILE A 276 -8.60 10.24 14.23
CA ILE A 276 -9.83 10.93 13.84
C ILE A 276 -9.83 12.38 14.35
N GLU A 277 -9.42 12.66 15.59
CA GLU A 277 -9.30 14.02 16.12
C GLU A 277 -8.29 14.85 15.33
N GLY A 278 -7.11 14.30 15.02
CA GLY A 278 -6.10 14.97 14.21
C GLY A 278 -6.58 15.25 12.77
N MET A 279 -7.33 14.31 12.18
CA MET A 279 -7.98 14.47 10.88
C MET A 279 -8.99 15.62 10.89
N LEU A 280 -9.84 15.69 11.91
CA LEU A 280 -10.84 16.75 12.04
C LEU A 280 -10.21 18.13 12.29
N ILE A 281 -9.12 18.20 13.06
CA ILE A 281 -8.32 19.43 13.22
C ILE A 281 -7.76 19.88 11.87
N ALA A 282 -7.13 18.97 11.12
CA ALA A 282 -6.60 19.26 9.80
C ALA A 282 -7.68 19.75 8.83
N ALA A 283 -8.82 19.06 8.82
CA ALA A 283 -9.94 19.42 7.96
C ALA A 283 -10.48 20.83 8.26
N HIS A 284 -10.62 21.19 9.54
CA HIS A 284 -11.10 22.52 9.93
C HIS A 284 -10.09 23.62 9.57
N VAL A 285 -8.81 23.41 9.94
CA VAL A 285 -7.75 24.42 9.73
C VAL A 285 -7.49 24.70 8.24
N VAL A 286 -7.56 23.67 7.40
CA VAL A 286 -7.34 23.81 5.95
C VAL A 286 -8.62 24.22 5.21
N GLY A 287 -9.78 24.09 5.84
CA GLY A 287 -11.08 24.39 5.22
C GLY A 287 -11.47 23.31 4.21
N ILE A 288 -11.60 22.07 4.67
CA ILE A 288 -11.93 20.90 3.87
C ILE A 288 -13.44 20.69 3.79
N ASP A 289 -13.95 20.50 2.59
CA ASP A 289 -15.39 20.34 2.30
C ASP A 289 -15.83 18.87 2.27
N GLY A 290 -14.89 17.92 2.18
CA GLY A 290 -15.18 16.48 2.20
C GLY A 290 -13.93 15.65 2.42
N ILE A 291 -14.08 14.50 3.10
CA ILE A 291 -12.97 13.63 3.53
C ILE A 291 -13.20 12.23 2.99
N TRP A 292 -12.19 11.63 2.37
CA TRP A 292 -12.16 10.23 1.96
C TRP A 292 -11.03 9.51 2.68
N ILE A 293 -11.38 8.47 3.43
CA ILE A 293 -10.44 7.60 4.13
C ILE A 293 -10.30 6.32 3.31
N TYR A 294 -9.10 6.05 2.78
CA TYR A 294 -8.81 4.87 1.99
C TYR A 294 -8.05 3.85 2.84
N ILE A 295 -8.66 2.70 3.09
CA ILE A 295 -8.08 1.62 3.89
C ILE A 295 -7.91 0.36 3.03
N ARG A 296 -6.76 -0.30 3.14
CA ARG A 296 -6.49 -1.54 2.42
C ARG A 296 -7.46 -2.66 2.79
N ASP A 297 -7.71 -3.56 1.82
CA ASP A 297 -8.66 -4.68 1.99
C ASP A 297 -8.26 -5.66 3.08
N GLU A 298 -6.95 -5.88 3.26
CA GLU A 298 -6.37 -6.86 4.18
C GLU A 298 -6.56 -6.53 5.66
N TYR A 299 -7.22 -5.40 5.97
CA TYR A 299 -7.58 -4.99 7.33
C TYR A 299 -9.10 -4.98 7.57
N PRO A 300 -9.81 -6.12 7.39
CA PRO A 300 -11.28 -6.16 7.45
C PRO A 300 -11.84 -5.80 8.83
N ALA A 301 -11.19 -6.22 9.92
CA ALA A 301 -11.63 -5.86 11.28
C ALA A 301 -11.45 -4.37 11.56
N LEU A 302 -10.34 -3.77 11.12
CA LEU A 302 -10.09 -2.35 11.30
C LEU A 302 -11.03 -1.48 10.46
N ARG A 303 -11.39 -1.93 9.27
CA ARG A 303 -12.40 -1.28 8.44
C ARG A 303 -13.77 -1.27 9.13
N ARG A 304 -14.19 -2.41 9.71
CA ARG A 304 -15.45 -2.48 10.48
C ARG A 304 -15.40 -1.62 11.74
N LEU A 305 -14.29 -1.64 12.48
CA LEU A 305 -14.05 -0.78 13.63
C LEU A 305 -14.19 0.69 13.25
N LEU A 306 -13.42 1.11 12.25
CA LEU A 306 -13.37 2.52 11.85
C LEU A 306 -14.73 3.01 11.34
N ALA A 307 -15.47 2.19 10.58
CA ALA A 307 -16.83 2.51 10.14
C ALA A 307 -17.76 2.79 11.35
N GLY A 308 -17.78 1.90 12.34
CA GLY A 308 -18.61 2.08 13.53
C GLY A 308 -18.21 3.30 14.38
N GLU A 309 -16.91 3.58 14.52
CA GLU A 309 -16.46 4.75 15.29
C GLU A 309 -16.72 6.06 14.53
N LEU A 310 -16.61 6.09 13.20
CA LEU A 310 -17.01 7.24 12.38
C LEU A 310 -18.51 7.54 12.47
N ASP A 311 -19.36 6.50 12.54
CA ASP A 311 -20.81 6.71 12.75
C ASP A 311 -21.10 7.36 14.10
N ARG A 312 -20.38 7.00 15.16
CA ARG A 312 -20.48 7.66 16.47
C ARG A 312 -20.03 9.12 16.44
N VAL A 313 -18.95 9.39 15.70
CA VAL A 313 -18.44 10.76 15.50
C VAL A 313 -19.46 11.61 14.74
N ARG A 314 -20.03 11.10 13.65
CA ARG A 314 -21.09 11.79 12.88
C ARG A 314 -22.35 12.04 13.72
N ALA A 315 -22.76 11.06 14.53
CA ALA A 315 -23.91 11.20 15.43
C ALA A 315 -23.68 12.29 16.50
N ALA A 316 -22.45 12.42 17.01
CA ALA A 316 -22.09 13.44 17.99
C ALA A 316 -21.98 14.85 17.38
N TRP A 317 -21.61 14.95 16.10
CA TRP A 317 -21.43 16.20 15.37
C TRP A 317 -22.03 16.10 13.95
N PRO A 318 -23.36 16.27 13.80
CA PRO A 318 -24.05 16.08 12.51
C PRO A 318 -23.69 17.10 11.41
N ASP A 319 -23.05 18.18 11.77
CA ASP A 319 -22.63 19.28 10.88
C ASP A 319 -21.18 19.16 10.37
N LEU A 320 -20.55 18.00 10.58
CA LEU A 320 -19.26 17.71 9.97
C LEU A 320 -19.36 17.65 8.44
N SER A 321 -18.26 18.05 7.77
CA SER A 321 -18.08 17.75 6.35
C SER A 321 -18.26 16.25 6.10
N PRO A 322 -18.80 15.85 4.94
CA PRO A 322 -18.96 14.43 4.61
C PRO A 322 -17.64 13.65 4.77
N ILE A 323 -17.71 12.50 5.42
CA ILE A 323 -16.59 11.57 5.58
C ILE A 323 -16.99 10.26 4.92
N GLU A 324 -16.24 9.81 3.93
CA GLU A 324 -16.45 8.51 3.27
C GLU A 324 -15.29 7.56 3.58
N LEU A 325 -15.61 6.32 3.95
CA LEU A 325 -14.63 5.24 4.09
C LEU A 325 -14.61 4.43 2.80
N ARG A 326 -13.44 4.27 2.20
CA ARG A 326 -13.20 3.54 0.95
C ARG A 326 -12.36 2.30 1.21
N ARG A 327 -12.76 1.18 0.60
CA ARG A 327 -12.07 -0.11 0.69
C ARG A 327 -11.11 -0.26 -0.49
N GLY A 328 -9.82 -0.44 -0.23
CA GLY A 328 -8.84 -0.84 -1.23
C GLY A 328 -9.15 -2.23 -1.80
N ALA A 329 -8.46 -2.62 -2.85
CA ALA A 329 -8.71 -3.89 -3.54
C ALA A 329 -7.41 -4.66 -3.87
N GLY A 330 -6.43 -4.64 -2.95
CA GLY A 330 -5.20 -5.43 -3.06
C GLY A 330 -4.27 -4.94 -4.16
N ALA A 331 -3.91 -3.65 -4.17
CA ALA A 331 -2.95 -3.07 -5.10
C ALA A 331 -2.03 -2.10 -4.35
N TYR A 332 -0.78 -2.51 -4.11
CA TYR A 332 0.25 -1.68 -3.45
C TYR A 332 0.41 -0.29 -4.06
N VAL A 333 0.28 -0.19 -5.39
CA VAL A 333 0.39 1.09 -6.10
C VAL A 333 -0.62 2.13 -5.61
N CYS A 334 -1.76 1.72 -5.03
CA CYS A 334 -2.77 2.64 -4.47
C CYS A 334 -2.31 3.34 -3.18
N GLY A 335 -1.17 2.96 -2.59
CA GLY A 335 -0.48 3.74 -1.58
C GLY A 335 0.21 5.00 -2.12
N GLU A 336 0.40 5.12 -3.45
CA GLU A 336 0.85 6.36 -4.09
C GLU A 336 -0.30 7.38 -4.15
N GLU A 337 -0.03 8.64 -3.78
CA GLU A 337 -1.08 9.66 -3.55
C GLU A 337 -2.05 9.83 -4.73
N SER A 338 -1.57 9.85 -5.97
CA SER A 338 -2.42 10.05 -7.15
C SER A 338 -3.10 8.77 -7.62
N ALA A 339 -2.48 7.61 -7.41
CA ALA A 339 -3.09 6.30 -7.66
C ALA A 339 -4.24 6.01 -6.69
N MET A 340 -4.08 6.36 -5.40
CA MET A 340 -5.14 6.31 -4.41
C MET A 340 -6.34 7.16 -4.82
N ILE A 341 -6.10 8.37 -5.32
CA ILE A 341 -7.16 9.26 -5.82
C ILE A 341 -7.90 8.63 -7.00
N GLU A 342 -7.19 8.07 -7.99
CA GLU A 342 -7.82 7.37 -9.11
C GLU A 342 -8.68 6.19 -8.62
N SER A 343 -8.21 5.45 -7.62
CA SER A 343 -8.97 4.36 -7.00
C SER A 343 -10.23 4.86 -6.28
N ILE A 344 -10.14 5.95 -5.49
CA ILE A 344 -11.30 6.57 -4.84
C ILE A 344 -12.32 7.05 -5.89
N GLU A 345 -11.87 7.49 -7.06
CA GLU A 345 -12.73 7.89 -8.17
C GLU A 345 -13.33 6.70 -8.96
N GLY A 346 -13.14 5.46 -8.49
CA GLY A 346 -13.70 4.25 -9.10
C GLY A 346 -12.97 3.78 -10.36
N LYS A 347 -11.71 4.18 -10.52
CA LYS A 347 -10.86 3.87 -11.68
C LYS A 347 -9.74 2.90 -11.32
N ARG A 348 -8.95 2.51 -12.32
CA ARG A 348 -7.67 1.83 -12.09
C ARG A 348 -6.74 2.74 -11.29
N GLY A 349 -6.12 2.25 -10.24
CA GLY A 349 -5.17 2.98 -9.39
C GLY A 349 -3.85 3.26 -10.12
N MET A 350 -3.89 4.05 -11.17
CA MET A 350 -2.72 4.42 -11.97
C MET A 350 -2.22 5.81 -11.57
N PRO A 351 -0.91 5.95 -11.22
CA PRO A 351 -0.32 7.23 -10.88
C PRO A 351 -0.47 8.28 -11.98
N ARG A 352 -0.72 9.52 -11.59
CA ARG A 352 -0.81 10.67 -12.49
C ARG A 352 0.59 11.25 -12.76
N LEU A 353 0.76 11.82 -13.95
CA LEU A 353 1.94 12.64 -14.24
C LEU A 353 1.89 13.96 -13.44
N ARG A 354 3.03 14.43 -12.99
CA ARG A 354 3.17 15.70 -12.26
C ARG A 354 4.05 16.66 -13.06
N PRO A 355 3.77 17.97 -13.12
CA PRO A 355 2.58 18.66 -12.60
C PRO A 355 1.30 18.34 -13.41
N PRO A 356 0.06 18.62 -12.91
CA PRO A 356 -0.22 19.29 -11.64
C PRO A 356 -0.05 18.37 -10.42
N TYR A 357 0.21 18.97 -9.25
CA TYR A 357 0.29 18.24 -7.99
C TYR A 357 -1.10 18.04 -7.39
N VAL A 358 -1.26 17.00 -6.55
CA VAL A 358 -2.53 16.67 -5.87
C VAL A 358 -3.06 17.85 -5.02
N ALA A 359 -2.16 18.65 -4.45
CA ALA A 359 -2.51 19.87 -3.73
C ALA A 359 -3.23 20.93 -4.59
N GLU A 360 -3.10 20.86 -5.91
CA GLU A 360 -3.72 21.77 -6.88
C GLU A 360 -4.90 21.10 -7.60
N VAL A 361 -4.68 19.88 -8.11
CA VAL A 361 -5.66 19.09 -8.87
C VAL A 361 -5.62 17.64 -8.37
N GLY A 362 -6.37 17.37 -7.32
CA GLY A 362 -6.46 16.07 -6.69
C GLY A 362 -7.80 15.37 -6.93
N LEU A 363 -8.44 14.95 -5.84
CA LEU A 363 -9.68 14.19 -5.84
C LEU A 363 -10.81 14.96 -6.52
N PHE A 364 -11.46 14.32 -7.50
CA PHE A 364 -12.51 14.92 -8.35
C PHE A 364 -12.09 16.25 -9.00
N GLY A 365 -10.80 16.39 -9.31
CA GLY A 365 -10.25 17.62 -9.91
C GLY A 365 -10.18 18.81 -8.95
N ARG A 366 -10.26 18.60 -7.64
CA ARG A 366 -10.22 19.63 -6.60
C ARG A 366 -8.88 19.62 -5.87
N PRO A 367 -8.44 20.77 -5.32
CA PRO A 367 -7.30 20.81 -4.43
C PRO A 367 -7.47 19.82 -3.27
N THR A 368 -6.49 18.97 -3.05
CA THR A 368 -6.64 17.87 -2.08
C THR A 368 -5.48 17.84 -1.09
N LEU A 369 -5.83 17.84 0.20
CA LEU A 369 -4.89 17.54 1.28
C LEU A 369 -4.81 16.01 1.44
N GLU A 370 -3.66 15.45 1.09
CA GLU A 370 -3.40 14.02 1.31
C GLU A 370 -2.47 13.83 2.50
N HIS A 371 -2.82 12.91 3.40
CA HIS A 371 -1.98 12.50 4.52
C HIS A 371 -2.10 11.01 4.82
N ASN A 372 -0.98 10.40 5.21
CA ASN A 372 -0.99 9.11 5.90
C ASN A 372 -1.58 9.23 7.30
N LEU A 373 -2.17 8.16 7.81
CA LEU A 373 -2.80 8.07 9.13
C LEU A 373 -1.86 8.54 10.25
N GLU A 374 -0.63 8.03 10.32
CA GLU A 374 0.31 8.35 11.40
C GLU A 374 0.63 9.85 11.46
N THR A 375 0.72 10.53 10.32
CA THR A 375 0.94 11.98 10.30
C THR A 375 -0.17 12.72 11.04
N LEU A 376 -1.42 12.31 10.84
CA LEU A 376 -2.59 12.90 11.50
C LEU A 376 -2.69 12.51 12.97
N TRP A 377 -2.25 11.30 13.31
CA TRP A 377 -2.19 10.83 14.71
C TRP A 377 -1.40 11.77 15.62
N TRP A 378 -0.27 12.29 15.17
CA TRP A 378 0.61 13.15 15.96
C TRP A 378 0.11 14.59 16.11
N VAL A 379 -0.84 15.04 15.30
CA VAL A 379 -1.34 16.44 15.33
C VAL A 379 -1.77 16.88 16.72
N ARG A 380 -2.60 16.07 17.40
CA ARG A 380 -3.06 16.38 18.75
C ARG A 380 -1.92 16.50 19.76
N ASP A 381 -1.01 15.52 19.75
CA ASP A 381 0.06 15.43 20.74
C ASP A 381 1.15 16.49 20.56
N ILE A 382 1.22 17.10 19.38
CA ILE A 382 2.08 18.26 19.10
C ILE A 382 1.37 19.55 19.50
N VAL A 383 0.12 19.74 19.12
CA VAL A 383 -0.58 21.02 19.27
C VAL A 383 -0.99 21.27 20.72
N ALA A 384 -1.53 20.29 21.44
CA ALA A 384 -2.02 20.48 22.80
C ALA A 384 -0.91 20.93 23.80
N PRO A 385 0.28 20.31 23.86
CA PRO A 385 1.37 20.76 24.71
C PRO A 385 1.94 22.12 24.31
N ALA A 386 2.05 22.40 23.02
CA ALA A 386 2.56 23.68 22.52
C ALA A 386 1.70 24.86 23.02
N LEU A 387 0.38 24.67 23.07
CA LEU A 387 -0.56 25.69 23.58
C LEU A 387 -0.50 25.84 25.09
N ALA A 388 -0.21 24.78 25.83
CA ALA A 388 -0.06 24.82 27.28
C ALA A 388 1.25 25.47 27.75
N GLY A 389 2.15 25.86 26.84
CA GLY A 389 3.48 26.41 27.15
C GLY A 389 4.41 25.41 27.83
N GLY A 390 4.06 24.13 27.77
CA GLY A 390 4.90 23.03 28.25
C GLY A 390 5.91 22.55 27.23
N PRO A 391 6.85 21.66 27.62
CA PRO A 391 7.75 21.02 26.67
C PRO A 391 6.92 20.19 25.67
N ASP A 392 7.18 20.38 24.38
CA ASP A 392 6.58 19.60 23.33
C ASP A 392 7.09 18.14 23.43
N PRO A 393 6.26 17.17 23.82
CA PRO A 393 6.70 15.79 24.03
C PRO A 393 7.13 15.10 22.73
N PHE A 394 6.78 15.65 21.58
CA PHE A 394 7.26 15.19 20.27
C PHE A 394 8.58 15.86 19.91
N ALA A 395 8.63 17.20 19.89
CA ALA A 395 9.78 17.94 19.39
C ALA A 395 10.99 17.95 20.34
N SER A 396 10.77 17.69 21.63
CA SER A 396 11.86 17.54 22.62
C SER A 396 12.58 16.18 22.53
N ARG A 397 12.05 15.24 21.76
CA ARG A 397 12.61 13.91 21.53
C ARG A 397 13.48 13.90 20.28
N GLY A 398 14.29 12.85 20.15
CA GLY A 398 15.19 12.60 19.03
C GLY A 398 16.62 12.34 19.47
N ARG A 399 17.36 11.58 18.66
CA ARG A 399 18.77 11.20 18.88
C ARG A 399 19.63 11.59 17.67
N ASN A 400 20.94 11.63 17.85
CA ASN A 400 21.92 11.83 16.78
C ASN A 400 21.63 13.07 15.92
N GLY A 401 21.21 14.19 16.55
CA GLY A 401 20.89 15.44 15.87
C GLY A 401 19.54 15.42 15.13
N ARG A 402 18.75 14.39 15.28
CA ARG A 402 17.39 14.29 14.73
C ARG A 402 16.35 14.76 15.75
N LYS A 403 15.14 15.03 15.28
CA LYS A 403 14.07 15.61 16.09
C LYS A 403 12.77 14.85 15.90
N GLY A 404 12.03 14.66 17.00
CA GLY A 404 10.72 14.04 17.02
C GLY A 404 10.73 12.57 17.36
N LEU A 405 9.53 11.98 17.28
CA LEU A 405 9.29 10.55 17.45
C LEU A 405 9.02 9.90 16.10
N ARG A 406 9.23 8.59 16.04
CA ARG A 406 8.94 7.78 14.87
C ARG A 406 8.45 6.40 15.29
N SER A 407 7.53 5.86 14.52
CA SER A 407 7.05 4.48 14.69
C SER A 407 7.79 3.56 13.74
N PHE A 408 8.52 2.62 14.31
CA PHE A 408 9.24 1.59 13.58
C PHE A 408 8.43 0.29 13.59
N SER A 409 8.07 -0.22 12.42
CA SER A 409 7.53 -1.57 12.26
C SER A 409 8.71 -2.55 12.20
N VAL A 410 9.03 -3.22 13.31
CA VAL A 410 10.20 -4.11 13.40
C VAL A 410 9.78 -5.56 13.25
N SER A 411 10.43 -6.27 12.33
CA SER A 411 10.18 -7.70 12.05
C SER A 411 11.46 -8.43 11.62
N GLY A 412 11.35 -9.73 11.36
CA GLY A 412 12.47 -10.59 10.98
C GLY A 412 13.12 -11.26 12.18
N ARG A 413 14.46 -11.33 12.24
CA ARG A 413 15.23 -12.15 13.17
C ARG A 413 15.48 -11.51 14.54
N VAL A 414 14.51 -10.76 15.06
CA VAL A 414 14.54 -10.16 16.41
C VAL A 414 13.69 -10.94 17.40
N LEU A 415 14.02 -10.87 18.68
CA LEU A 415 13.34 -11.63 19.72
C LEU A 415 11.91 -11.13 19.96
N ARG A 416 11.68 -9.82 19.88
CA ARG A 416 10.37 -9.18 20.08
C ARG A 416 10.04 -8.27 18.88
N PRO A 417 9.48 -8.83 17.79
CA PRO A 417 8.96 -8.02 16.70
C PRO A 417 7.73 -7.23 17.15
N GLY A 418 7.46 -6.11 16.48
CA GLY A 418 6.31 -5.25 16.80
C GLY A 418 6.51 -3.80 16.38
N VAL A 419 5.55 -2.93 16.71
CA VAL A 419 5.69 -1.50 16.49
C VAL A 419 6.39 -0.86 17.70
N VAL A 420 7.51 -0.19 17.43
CA VAL A 420 8.29 0.55 18.44
C VAL A 420 8.16 2.04 18.15
N VAL A 421 7.57 2.78 19.09
CA VAL A 421 7.50 4.24 19.04
C VAL A 421 8.65 4.82 19.87
N THR A 422 9.64 5.42 19.22
CA THR A 422 10.84 5.92 19.88
C THR A 422 11.46 7.12 19.15
N ASP A 423 12.59 7.60 19.63
CA ASP A 423 13.27 8.79 19.10
C ASP A 423 13.63 8.64 17.61
N ALA A 424 13.29 9.62 16.79
CA ALA A 424 13.81 9.74 15.45
C ALA A 424 15.35 9.81 15.49
N GLY A 425 16.03 9.11 14.57
CA GLY A 425 17.48 9.03 14.55
C GLY A 425 18.09 7.98 15.48
N ILE A 426 17.28 7.12 16.13
CA ILE A 426 17.80 5.89 16.76
C ILE A 426 18.53 5.04 15.70
N THR A 427 19.61 4.36 16.09
CA THR A 427 20.31 3.43 15.20
C THR A 427 19.63 2.05 15.21
N LEU A 428 19.91 1.20 14.20
CA LEU A 428 19.38 -0.16 14.22
C LEU A 428 19.83 -0.94 15.46
N ARG A 429 21.10 -0.79 15.84
CA ARG A 429 21.65 -1.48 17.01
C ARG A 429 20.91 -1.10 18.27
N GLU A 430 20.78 0.20 18.54
CA GLU A 430 20.00 0.70 19.67
C GLU A 430 18.54 0.23 19.63
N LEU A 431 17.89 0.27 18.46
CA LEU A 431 16.51 -0.18 18.29
C LEU A 431 16.31 -1.66 18.64
N VAL A 432 17.22 -2.51 18.15
CA VAL A 432 17.17 -3.95 18.42
C VAL A 432 17.49 -4.25 19.88
N ASP A 433 18.50 -3.65 20.44
CA ASP A 433 18.96 -3.93 21.81
C ASP A 433 18.01 -3.35 22.87
N GLU A 434 17.61 -2.09 22.74
CA GLU A 434 16.78 -1.41 23.74
C GLU A 434 15.29 -1.85 23.69
N HIS A 435 14.76 -2.12 22.49
CA HIS A 435 13.32 -2.31 22.33
C HIS A 435 12.92 -3.73 21.90
N CYS A 436 13.75 -4.42 21.08
CA CYS A 436 13.38 -5.71 20.52
C CYS A 436 13.98 -6.91 21.29
N GLY A 437 14.74 -6.66 22.35
CA GLY A 437 15.34 -7.72 23.17
C GLY A 437 16.52 -8.44 22.53
N GLY A 438 17.11 -7.87 21.48
CA GLY A 438 18.20 -8.45 20.72
C GLY A 438 17.74 -9.33 19.56
N MET A 439 18.72 -10.01 18.97
CA MET A 439 18.49 -11.01 17.92
C MET A 439 17.89 -12.30 18.48
N LEU A 440 17.30 -13.13 17.64
CA LEU A 440 16.88 -14.47 18.01
C LEU A 440 18.07 -15.30 18.53
N PRO A 441 17.88 -16.26 19.46
CA PRO A 441 18.96 -17.11 19.97
C PRO A 441 19.74 -17.82 18.85
N GLY A 442 21.06 -17.67 18.84
CA GLY A 442 21.94 -18.21 17.81
C GLY A 442 21.99 -17.45 16.50
N HIS A 443 21.26 -16.34 16.39
CA HIS A 443 21.30 -15.45 15.23
C HIS A 443 22.24 -14.25 15.47
N GLU A 444 23.01 -13.93 14.46
CA GLU A 444 23.86 -12.74 14.39
C GLU A 444 23.34 -11.82 13.29
N LEU A 445 23.40 -10.51 13.52
CA LEU A 445 22.97 -9.53 12.54
C LEU A 445 23.84 -9.62 11.28
N TYR A 446 23.22 -9.87 10.15
CA TYR A 446 23.88 -9.85 8.84
C TYR A 446 23.54 -8.61 8.03
N GLY A 447 22.26 -8.18 8.08
CA GLY A 447 21.80 -6.97 7.45
C GLY A 447 20.35 -6.65 7.77
N TYR A 448 19.83 -5.60 7.16
CA TYR A 448 18.46 -5.15 7.40
C TYR A 448 17.93 -4.27 6.27
N PHE A 449 16.62 -4.23 6.14
CA PHE A 449 15.89 -3.23 5.36
C PHE A 449 15.53 -2.07 6.29
N PRO A 450 15.94 -0.83 6.00
CA PRO A 450 15.61 0.32 6.86
C PRO A 450 14.24 0.93 6.60
N GLY A 451 13.62 0.63 5.47
CA GLY A 451 12.40 1.27 5.00
C GLY A 451 11.46 0.36 4.20
N GLY A 452 11.44 -0.95 4.52
CA GLY A 452 10.69 -1.94 3.76
C GLY A 452 11.36 -2.34 2.45
N ALA A 453 10.65 -3.07 1.61
CA ALA A 453 11.17 -3.56 0.34
C ALA A 453 11.72 -2.44 -0.56
N SER A 454 11.08 -1.26 -0.55
CA SER A 454 11.50 -0.11 -1.36
C SER A 454 12.73 0.61 -0.80
N GLY A 455 13.01 0.48 0.51
CA GLY A 455 14.04 1.22 1.24
C GLY A 455 15.48 0.80 0.95
N GLY A 456 15.71 -0.29 0.19
CA GLY A 456 17.02 -0.89 -0.01
C GLY A 456 17.46 -1.72 1.21
N MET A 457 18.72 -2.19 1.22
CA MET A 457 19.29 -3.01 2.29
C MET A 457 20.64 -2.48 2.75
N LEU A 458 20.90 -2.59 4.05
CA LEU A 458 22.16 -2.23 4.66
C LEU A 458 22.80 -3.43 5.39
N PRO A 459 24.13 -3.58 5.33
CA PRO A 459 24.85 -4.64 6.04
C PRO A 459 25.03 -4.29 7.52
N ALA A 460 25.29 -5.30 8.34
CA ALA A 460 25.50 -5.17 9.80
C ALA A 460 26.52 -4.08 10.21
N ARG A 461 27.59 -3.86 9.41
CA ARG A 461 28.59 -2.82 9.68
C ARG A 461 28.03 -1.39 9.61
N LEU A 462 26.85 -1.20 9.04
CA LEU A 462 26.14 0.08 8.96
C LEU A 462 24.95 0.17 9.95
N ALA A 463 24.89 -0.72 10.96
CA ALA A 463 23.84 -0.75 11.95
C ALA A 463 23.82 0.47 12.89
N ASP A 464 24.89 1.29 12.89
CA ASP A 464 25.03 2.48 13.71
C ASP A 464 24.68 3.78 12.95
N VAL A 465 24.19 3.67 11.70
CA VAL A 465 23.65 4.79 10.94
C VAL A 465 22.30 5.20 11.52
N PRO A 466 22.07 6.49 11.82
CA PRO A 466 20.79 6.97 12.34
C PRO A 466 19.62 6.70 11.39
N LEU A 467 18.55 6.14 11.92
CA LEU A 467 17.33 5.81 11.17
C LEU A 467 16.38 7.02 11.15
N ASP A 468 16.48 7.84 10.09
CA ASP A 468 15.56 8.96 9.86
C ASP A 468 15.60 9.41 8.40
N PHE A 469 14.77 10.39 8.04
CA PHE A 469 14.84 11.07 6.74
C PHE A 469 16.24 11.66 6.52
N ASP A 470 16.70 11.61 5.26
CA ASP A 470 17.95 12.23 4.79
C ASP A 470 19.26 11.63 5.38
N THR A 471 19.20 10.54 6.17
CA THR A 471 20.40 9.91 6.76
C THR A 471 20.94 8.74 5.94
N LEU A 472 20.10 8.09 5.19
CA LEU A 472 20.39 6.83 4.50
C LEU A 472 20.74 7.02 3.00
N GLY A 473 20.53 8.22 2.46
CA GLY A 473 20.71 8.53 1.03
C GLY A 473 22.12 8.28 0.51
N ALA A 474 23.15 8.53 1.32
CA ALA A 474 24.55 8.25 0.96
C ALA A 474 24.83 6.77 0.69
N TYR A 475 23.98 5.90 1.19
CA TYR A 475 24.04 4.45 1.02
C TYR A 475 23.11 3.92 -0.07
N GLY A 476 22.37 4.78 -0.77
CA GLY A 476 21.35 4.38 -1.73
C GLY A 476 20.08 3.80 -1.09
N CYS A 477 19.83 4.13 0.17
CA CYS A 477 18.69 3.68 0.96
C CYS A 477 17.88 4.86 1.49
N PHE A 478 16.65 4.58 1.96
CA PHE A 478 15.82 5.56 2.64
C PHE A 478 14.94 4.91 3.71
N ILE A 479 14.50 5.73 4.67
CA ILE A 479 13.69 5.25 5.80
C ILE A 479 12.24 4.91 5.42
N GLY A 480 11.69 5.52 4.38
CA GLY A 480 10.32 5.28 3.91
C GLY A 480 9.28 5.35 5.03
N SER A 481 8.51 4.28 5.16
CA SER A 481 7.51 4.06 6.21
C SER A 481 8.10 3.53 7.53
N ALA A 482 9.42 3.52 7.68
CA ALA A 482 10.15 2.97 8.83
C ALA A 482 9.84 1.48 9.11
N ALA A 483 9.72 0.69 8.06
CA ALA A 483 9.61 -0.77 8.12
C ALA A 483 11.01 -1.39 8.24
N ILE A 484 11.36 -1.86 9.42
CA ILE A 484 12.65 -2.45 9.72
C ILE A 484 12.54 -3.98 9.65
N VAL A 485 13.16 -4.59 8.63
CA VAL A 485 13.19 -6.04 8.50
C VAL A 485 14.62 -6.54 8.73
N VAL A 486 14.84 -7.20 9.86
CA VAL A 486 16.17 -7.65 10.29
C VAL A 486 16.44 -9.07 9.82
N PHE A 487 17.58 -9.31 9.18
CA PHE A 487 17.98 -10.64 8.73
C PHE A 487 19.36 -11.04 9.25
N SER A 488 19.59 -12.34 9.37
CA SER A 488 20.76 -12.92 10.06
C SER A 488 21.68 -13.64 9.08
N GLN A 489 22.77 -14.20 9.60
CA GLN A 489 23.74 -15.03 8.86
C GLN A 489 23.13 -16.27 8.18
N PHE A 490 21.92 -16.68 8.57
CA PHE A 490 21.20 -17.80 7.95
C PHE A 490 20.36 -17.38 6.74
N ASP A 491 20.17 -16.07 6.55
CA ASP A 491 19.42 -15.49 5.45
C ASP A 491 20.39 -15.00 4.35
N ARG A 492 19.93 -14.94 3.12
CA ARG A 492 20.73 -14.44 2.01
C ARG A 492 20.14 -13.13 1.49
N ALA A 493 20.94 -12.08 1.47
CA ALA A 493 20.54 -10.78 0.95
C ALA A 493 20.07 -10.87 -0.52
N ARG A 494 20.71 -11.71 -1.32
CA ARG A 494 20.32 -12.03 -2.69
C ARG A 494 18.86 -12.52 -2.76
N VAL A 495 18.49 -13.51 -1.95
CA VAL A 495 17.15 -14.12 -1.98
C VAL A 495 16.09 -13.11 -1.55
N LEU A 496 16.41 -12.27 -0.56
CA LEU A 496 15.50 -11.21 -0.11
C LEU A 496 15.33 -10.12 -1.16
N ALA A 497 16.38 -9.79 -1.92
CA ALA A 497 16.27 -8.84 -3.04
C ALA A 497 15.48 -9.43 -4.22
N GLU A 498 15.62 -10.73 -4.51
CA GLU A 498 14.81 -11.44 -5.50
C GLU A 498 13.33 -11.39 -5.11
N ASN A 499 12.99 -11.69 -3.85
CA ASN A 499 11.62 -11.61 -3.32
C ASN A 499 11.04 -10.19 -3.44
N ALA A 500 11.83 -9.16 -3.10
CA ALA A 500 11.40 -7.77 -3.25
C ALA A 500 11.17 -7.40 -4.72
N MET A 501 12.02 -7.84 -5.65
CA MET A 501 11.85 -7.54 -7.07
C MET A 501 10.63 -8.27 -7.66
N GLU A 502 10.36 -9.51 -7.27
CA GLU A 502 9.15 -10.25 -7.65
C GLU A 502 7.89 -9.54 -7.15
N PHE A 503 7.92 -9.03 -5.91
CA PHE A 503 6.85 -8.18 -5.37
C PHE A 503 6.62 -6.94 -6.25
N PHE A 504 7.66 -6.17 -6.62
CA PHE A 504 7.49 -4.99 -7.47
C PHE A 504 7.04 -5.34 -8.88
N ALA A 505 7.45 -6.48 -9.44
CA ALA A 505 6.98 -6.95 -10.74
C ALA A 505 5.48 -7.29 -10.70
N HIS A 506 5.01 -7.92 -9.61
CA HIS A 506 3.61 -8.23 -9.37
C HIS A 506 2.77 -6.96 -9.18
N GLU A 507 3.26 -5.98 -8.43
CA GLU A 507 2.54 -4.75 -8.07
C GLU A 507 2.65 -3.63 -9.12
N SER A 508 3.37 -3.85 -10.20
CA SER A 508 3.46 -2.86 -11.28
C SER A 508 2.09 -2.61 -11.91
N CYS A 509 1.62 -1.36 -11.88
CA CYS A 509 0.35 -0.99 -12.52
C CYS A 509 0.35 -1.12 -14.05
N GLY A 510 1.52 -1.37 -14.66
CA GLY A 510 1.68 -1.55 -16.10
C GLY A 510 1.69 -0.26 -16.93
N GLN A 511 1.55 0.93 -16.34
CA GLN A 511 1.42 2.18 -17.06
C GLN A 511 2.69 2.59 -17.79
N CYS A 512 3.83 2.68 -17.08
CA CYS A 512 5.09 3.12 -17.68
C CYS A 512 6.00 1.94 -18.05
N THR A 513 6.63 2.02 -19.22
CA THR A 513 7.50 0.96 -19.74
C THR A 513 8.71 0.65 -18.85
N PRO A 514 9.42 1.65 -18.26
CA PRO A 514 10.58 1.34 -17.41
C PRO A 514 10.22 0.45 -16.22
N CYS A 515 9.11 0.70 -15.54
CA CYS A 515 8.63 -0.13 -14.45
C CYS A 515 8.10 -1.48 -14.95
N ARG A 516 7.10 -1.48 -15.86
CA ARG A 516 6.43 -2.70 -16.35
C ARG A 516 7.40 -3.75 -16.92
N VAL A 517 8.33 -3.31 -17.74
CA VAL A 517 9.31 -4.20 -18.40
C VAL A 517 10.53 -4.41 -17.50
N GLY A 518 10.98 -3.35 -16.84
CA GLY A 518 12.20 -3.36 -16.02
C GLY A 518 12.10 -4.28 -14.81
N THR A 519 11.01 -4.21 -14.03
CA THR A 519 10.81 -5.08 -12.86
C THR A 519 10.74 -6.56 -13.25
N ALA A 520 9.96 -6.89 -14.30
CA ALA A 520 9.85 -8.26 -14.79
C ALA A 520 11.19 -8.80 -15.31
N LYS A 521 11.94 -7.96 -16.07
CA LYS A 521 13.25 -8.37 -16.61
C LYS A 521 14.30 -8.49 -15.50
N ALA A 522 14.31 -7.58 -14.53
CA ALA A 522 15.21 -7.68 -13.38
C ALA A 522 14.93 -8.95 -12.57
N ALA A 523 13.67 -9.26 -12.26
CA ALA A 523 13.29 -10.48 -11.57
C ALA A 523 13.76 -11.76 -12.29
N GLU A 524 13.69 -11.78 -13.63
CA GLU A 524 14.20 -12.89 -14.44
C GLU A 524 15.74 -13.00 -14.35
N LEU A 525 16.45 -11.88 -14.49
CA LEU A 525 17.92 -11.83 -14.48
C LEU A 525 18.49 -12.19 -13.09
N MET A 526 17.84 -11.77 -12.02
CA MET A 526 18.27 -12.04 -10.65
C MET A 526 18.17 -13.53 -10.27
N LYS A 527 17.36 -14.33 -10.96
CA LYS A 527 17.30 -15.80 -10.78
C LYS A 527 18.55 -16.54 -11.30
N GLN A 528 19.40 -15.89 -12.10
CA GLN A 528 20.61 -16.51 -12.61
C GLN A 528 21.63 -16.76 -11.48
N PRO A 529 22.42 -17.85 -11.52
CA PRO A 529 23.40 -18.17 -10.47
C PRO A 529 24.39 -17.03 -10.19
N ALA A 530 24.86 -16.36 -11.23
CA ALA A 530 25.67 -15.14 -11.15
C ALA A 530 24.91 -13.98 -11.79
N TRP A 531 24.96 -12.81 -11.15
CA TRP A 531 24.30 -11.62 -11.67
C TRP A 531 25.19 -10.86 -12.65
N ASP A 532 24.62 -10.45 -13.78
CA ASP A 532 25.25 -9.46 -14.65
C ASP A 532 25.09 -8.06 -14.01
N ALA A 533 26.10 -7.67 -13.22
CA ALA A 533 26.07 -6.43 -12.46
C ALA A 533 25.96 -5.19 -13.36
N ALA A 534 26.59 -5.20 -14.54
CA ALA A 534 26.54 -4.08 -15.47
C ALA A 534 25.13 -3.90 -16.04
N LEU A 535 24.53 -4.98 -16.53
CA LEU A 535 23.18 -4.97 -17.10
C LEU A 535 22.12 -4.61 -16.04
N LEU A 536 22.21 -5.18 -14.83
CA LEU A 536 21.27 -4.89 -13.75
C LEU A 536 21.40 -3.44 -13.26
N THR A 537 22.61 -2.88 -13.24
CA THR A 537 22.81 -1.47 -12.88
C THR A 537 22.21 -0.54 -13.93
N GLU A 538 22.41 -0.79 -15.21
CA GLU A 538 21.84 0.00 -16.32
C GLU A 538 20.31 -0.07 -16.31
N LEU A 539 19.75 -1.27 -16.14
CA LEU A 539 18.32 -1.49 -16.04
C LEU A 539 17.73 -0.75 -14.82
N GLY A 540 18.39 -0.86 -13.66
CA GLY A 540 17.99 -0.16 -12.43
C GLY A 540 18.00 1.36 -12.60
N THR A 541 19.05 1.92 -13.21
CA THR A 541 19.15 3.36 -13.52
C THR A 541 17.99 3.80 -14.41
N THR A 542 17.69 3.04 -15.48
CA THR A 542 16.58 3.33 -16.38
C THR A 542 15.23 3.34 -15.64
N MET A 543 15.03 2.39 -14.70
CA MET A 543 13.80 2.34 -13.89
C MET A 543 13.72 3.54 -12.94
N MET A 544 14.80 3.91 -12.28
CA MET A 544 14.86 5.05 -11.36
C MET A 544 14.57 6.37 -12.07
N ASP A 545 15.18 6.60 -13.21
CA ASP A 545 15.14 7.90 -13.90
C ASP A 545 13.87 8.11 -14.73
N ALA A 546 13.26 7.04 -15.26
CA ALA A 546 12.18 7.14 -16.24
C ALA A 546 10.83 6.57 -15.79
N SER A 547 10.71 6.02 -14.57
CA SER A 547 9.41 5.60 -14.03
C SER A 547 8.59 6.79 -13.53
N ILE A 548 7.26 6.71 -13.71
CA ILE A 548 6.33 7.80 -13.36
C ILE A 548 6.23 8.00 -11.83
N CYS A 549 6.27 6.92 -11.04
CA CYS A 549 6.03 6.96 -9.60
C CYS A 549 7.12 6.24 -8.79
N GLY A 550 7.05 6.42 -7.46
CA GLY A 550 7.99 5.85 -6.50
C GLY A 550 8.11 4.32 -6.57
N LEU A 551 7.08 3.58 -7.00
CA LEU A 551 7.17 2.12 -7.13
C LEU A 551 8.30 1.74 -8.09
N GLY A 552 8.24 2.20 -9.34
CA GLY A 552 9.27 1.86 -10.33
C GLY A 552 10.63 2.50 -10.05
N GLN A 553 10.63 3.68 -9.41
CA GLN A 553 11.86 4.39 -9.02
C GLN A 553 12.60 3.68 -7.88
N ALA A 554 11.89 3.05 -6.95
CA ALA A 554 12.46 2.40 -5.78
C ALA A 554 12.69 0.88 -5.93
N ALA A 555 11.99 0.23 -6.86
CA ALA A 555 12.11 -1.20 -7.08
C ALA A 555 13.57 -1.72 -7.26
N PRO A 556 14.50 -0.97 -7.87
CA PRO A 556 15.90 -1.40 -8.00
C PRO A 556 16.71 -1.37 -6.70
N ASN A 557 16.27 -0.66 -5.67
CA ASN A 557 17.09 -0.42 -4.47
C ASN A 557 17.61 -1.68 -3.77
N PRO A 558 16.80 -2.74 -3.52
CA PRO A 558 17.31 -3.98 -2.93
C PRO A 558 18.36 -4.66 -3.81
N MET A 559 18.12 -4.73 -5.11
CA MET A 559 19.07 -5.29 -6.10
C MET A 559 20.40 -4.53 -6.10
N GLN A 560 20.34 -3.19 -6.16
CA GLN A 560 21.54 -2.35 -6.11
C GLN A 560 22.26 -2.46 -4.78
N SER A 561 21.52 -2.63 -3.66
CA SER A 561 22.10 -2.87 -2.34
C SER A 561 22.89 -4.19 -2.30
N VAL A 562 22.40 -5.25 -2.93
CA VAL A 562 23.14 -6.53 -3.03
C VAL A 562 24.42 -6.34 -3.84
N LEU A 563 24.35 -5.71 -4.99
CA LEU A 563 25.53 -5.45 -5.84
C LEU A 563 26.59 -4.64 -5.08
N ARG A 564 26.16 -3.68 -4.24
CA ARG A 564 27.06 -2.79 -3.50
C ARG A 564 27.62 -3.41 -2.22
N PHE A 565 26.78 -4.08 -1.43
CA PHE A 565 27.14 -4.48 -0.05
C PHE A 565 27.32 -5.99 0.14
N PHE A 566 26.74 -6.80 -0.75
CA PHE A 566 26.78 -8.27 -0.71
C PHE A 566 27.22 -8.90 -2.04
N PRO A 567 28.22 -8.33 -2.76
CA PRO A 567 28.59 -8.78 -4.11
C PRO A 567 29.04 -10.25 -4.15
N HIS A 568 29.57 -10.77 -3.04
CA HIS A 568 30.01 -12.16 -2.88
C HIS A 568 28.86 -13.17 -3.01
N GLU A 569 27.60 -12.76 -2.77
CA GLU A 569 26.44 -13.64 -2.91
C GLU A 569 26.00 -13.82 -4.37
N VAL A 570 26.47 -12.97 -5.27
CA VAL A 570 25.99 -12.90 -6.66
C VAL A 570 27.12 -13.11 -7.70
N GLY A 571 28.27 -13.58 -7.26
CA GLY A 571 29.39 -13.91 -8.16
C GLY A 571 30.12 -12.69 -8.74
N VAL A 572 29.92 -11.52 -8.19
CA VAL A 572 30.61 -10.28 -8.57
C VAL A 572 31.85 -10.14 -7.72
N ALA A 573 33.02 -9.98 -8.35
CA ALA A 573 34.27 -9.70 -7.64
C ALA A 573 34.12 -8.38 -6.89
N GLY A 574 34.20 -8.40 -5.55
CA GLY A 574 34.13 -7.18 -4.76
C GLY A 574 35.34 -6.28 -5.08
N GLU A 575 35.11 -5.04 -5.47
CA GLU A 575 36.13 -4.01 -5.35
C GLU A 575 36.41 -3.80 -3.85
N ASN A 576 37.52 -4.35 -3.36
CA ASN A 576 38.08 -4.00 -2.06
C ASN A 576 38.51 -2.53 -2.10
N LYS A 577 37.55 -1.61 -1.94
CA LYS A 577 37.87 -0.24 -1.49
C LYS A 577 37.76 -0.21 0.04
N GLU A 578 38.68 -0.91 0.72
CA GLU A 578 39.14 -0.53 2.03
C GLU A 578 39.91 0.79 1.88
N GLY A 579 39.36 1.87 2.40
CA GLY A 579 40.12 3.11 2.58
C GLY A 579 39.51 4.32 1.89
N ALA A 580 38.52 4.95 2.52
CA ALA A 580 38.38 6.40 2.61
C ALA A 580 37.36 6.74 3.70
N ALA A 581 37.91 7.15 4.84
CA ALA A 581 37.44 7.96 5.97
C ALA A 581 35.95 8.01 6.33
#